data_e9190b9c3e0df39ceaf33d87367f1945
#
_entry.id   e9190b9c3e0df39ceaf33d87367f1945
#
_cell.length_a   1.000
_cell.length_b   1.000
_cell.length_c   1.000
_cell.angle_alpha   90.00
_cell.angle_beta   90.00
_cell.angle_gamma   90.00
#
_symmetry.space_group_name_H-M   'P 1'
#
loop_
_entity.id
_entity.type
_entity.pdbx_description
1 polymer ?
#
loop_
_entity_poly.entity_id
_entity_poly.type
_entity_poly.pdbx_seq_one_letter_code
_entity_poly.pdbx_strand_id
1 'polypeptide(L)'
;MSSGPARLGTLSYPGTVPLTTTTTGDPTGAGPVATRPVVLGADEWAERERAHAERADAFTAGWRARKPRREKHAIEDFLFTYYPTRPAQLRRWHPGPGVVLAPPAGRADAGSPDDAPDPYATRAGWRWYRETREGVTLDADAFLADRGDTVRYLRALLAATASRPGRFGCFGLHEWAMVYRDKEAGRDHRHPLPLRLGHEGTDRVVESHPVQCSHFDAFRFFTPEAGPLNRLQPTRETQPALEQPGCLHATMDLYKWALKLTPAVPGDVVLDSFELARDVRVVDMQASPYDVSSYGLAPVAIETTEGKAQYVRHQRAFAERGAALRERLLAVCDALLASADPGVSATASR
;
A
#
# COMPACT_ATOMS: atom_id res chain seq x y z
N MET A 1 22.20 -35.37 -16.70
CA MET A 1 21.60 -35.29 -15.37
C MET A 1 20.90 -33.96 -15.29
N SER A 2 19.58 -34.01 -15.45
CA SER A 2 18.69 -32.85 -15.60
C SER A 2 18.19 -32.43 -14.22
N SER A 3 18.54 -31.21 -13.79
CA SER A 3 18.00 -30.61 -12.58
C SER A 3 16.87 -29.66 -12.99
N GLY A 4 15.64 -30.04 -12.69
CA GLY A 4 14.45 -29.24 -12.96
C GLY A 4 14.34 -28.03 -12.01
N PRO A 5 13.57 -27.00 -12.39
CA PRO A 5 13.43 -25.78 -11.63
C PRO A 5 12.67 -26.01 -10.33
N ALA A 6 13.18 -25.44 -9.25
CA ALA A 6 12.54 -25.44 -7.93
C ALA A 6 11.18 -24.74 -8.00
N ARG A 7 10.14 -25.44 -7.59
CA ARG A 7 8.78 -24.90 -7.43
C ARG A 7 8.79 -23.94 -6.23
N LEU A 8 8.40 -22.69 -6.47
CA LEU A 8 8.01 -21.76 -5.42
C LEU A 8 6.79 -22.35 -4.69
N GLY A 9 6.98 -22.75 -3.46
CA GLY A 9 5.93 -23.30 -2.62
C GLY A 9 4.85 -22.25 -2.34
N THR A 10 3.63 -22.57 -2.69
CA THR A 10 2.43 -21.87 -2.25
C THR A 10 2.27 -22.12 -0.75
N LEU A 11 2.59 -21.12 0.07
CA LEU A 11 2.24 -21.11 1.48
C LEU A 11 0.74 -20.82 1.59
N SER A 12 -0.04 -21.86 1.85
CA SER A 12 -1.43 -21.75 2.27
C SER A 12 -1.47 -21.28 3.71
N TYR A 13 -2.09 -20.14 3.97
CA TYR A 13 -2.40 -19.66 5.31
C TYR A 13 -3.84 -20.05 5.68
N PRO A 14 -4.06 -20.61 6.87
CA PRO A 14 -5.41 -20.83 7.39
C PRO A 14 -5.93 -19.53 8.03
N GLY A 15 -7.18 -19.19 7.76
CA GLY A 15 -7.97 -18.27 8.57
C GLY A 15 -8.34 -16.93 7.99
N THR A 16 -8.99 -16.92 6.84
CA THR A 16 -9.89 -15.81 6.49
C THR A 16 -11.20 -16.05 7.23
N VAL A 17 -11.49 -15.24 8.25
CA VAL A 17 -12.83 -15.23 8.86
C VAL A 17 -13.79 -14.62 7.83
N PRO A 18 -14.81 -15.33 7.36
CA PRO A 18 -15.77 -14.77 6.43
C PRO A 18 -16.60 -13.71 7.15
N LEU A 19 -16.67 -12.52 6.59
CA LEU A 19 -17.74 -11.57 6.86
C LEU A 19 -19.04 -12.23 6.39
N THR A 20 -19.84 -12.69 7.30
CA THR A 20 -21.20 -13.21 7.04
C THR A 20 -22.04 -12.12 6.42
N THR A 21 -22.23 -12.20 5.12
CA THR A 21 -23.32 -11.51 4.42
C THR A 21 -24.60 -12.27 4.70
N THR A 22 -25.48 -11.69 5.49
CA THR A 22 -26.84 -12.19 5.68
C THR A 22 -27.81 -11.38 4.80
N THR A 23 -28.33 -12.05 3.80
CA THR A 23 -29.72 -12.05 3.32
C THR A 23 -30.37 -10.74 2.83
N THR A 24 -30.76 -10.80 1.57
CA THR A 24 -31.77 -10.01 0.87
C THR A 24 -33.00 -9.78 1.73
N GLY A 25 -33.26 -8.51 2.07
CA GLY A 25 -34.51 -7.98 2.61
C GLY A 25 -34.88 -6.69 1.88
N ASP A 26 -36.12 -6.56 1.56
CA ASP A 26 -36.87 -5.54 0.84
C ASP A 26 -36.41 -4.09 1.13
N PRO A 27 -36.29 -3.18 0.13
CA PRO A 27 -35.78 -1.82 0.32
C PRO A 27 -36.90 -0.87 0.71
N THR A 28 -37.31 -0.86 1.96
CA THR A 28 -38.12 0.23 2.52
C THR A 28 -37.58 0.64 3.89
N GLY A 29 -36.81 1.74 3.90
CA GLY A 29 -36.76 2.64 5.03
C GLY A 29 -36.00 2.22 6.29
N ALA A 30 -34.86 1.57 6.20
CA ALA A 30 -33.95 1.40 7.36
C ALA A 30 -32.74 2.36 7.24
N GLY A 31 -32.71 3.38 8.09
CA GLY A 31 -31.56 4.21 8.31
C GLY A 31 -30.34 3.35 8.75
N PRO A 32 -29.10 3.85 8.64
CA PRO A 32 -27.89 3.08 8.97
C PRO A 32 -27.97 2.61 10.43
N VAL A 33 -28.01 1.29 10.60
CA VAL A 33 -27.90 0.66 11.93
C VAL A 33 -26.51 0.96 12.46
N ALA A 34 -26.41 1.72 13.55
CA ALA A 34 -25.16 1.91 14.26
C ALA A 34 -24.63 0.54 14.69
N THR A 35 -23.63 0.04 14.00
CA THR A 35 -22.97 -1.23 14.34
C THR A 35 -22.31 -1.07 15.71
N ARG A 36 -22.65 -1.93 16.67
CA ARG A 36 -21.99 -1.94 17.99
C ARG A 36 -20.48 -2.13 17.78
N PRO A 37 -19.64 -1.42 18.55
CA PRO A 37 -18.21 -1.58 18.47
C PRO A 37 -17.81 -3.04 18.77
N VAL A 38 -16.82 -3.53 18.05
CA VAL A 38 -16.22 -4.86 18.30
C VAL A 38 -15.23 -4.71 19.43
N VAL A 39 -15.46 -5.40 20.56
CA VAL A 39 -14.54 -5.40 21.70
C VAL A 39 -13.61 -6.60 21.58
N LEU A 40 -12.30 -6.36 21.49
CA LEU A 40 -11.27 -7.40 21.55
C LEU A 40 -10.75 -7.55 22.96
N GLY A 41 -10.73 -8.80 23.47
CA GLY A 41 -10.14 -9.12 24.76
C GLY A 41 -8.63 -8.85 24.78
N ALA A 42 -8.07 -8.68 25.99
CA ALA A 42 -6.67 -8.32 26.17
C ALA A 42 -5.71 -9.33 25.51
N ASP A 43 -5.90 -10.60 25.73
CA ASP A 43 -5.06 -11.65 25.14
C ASP A 43 -5.18 -11.71 23.62
N GLU A 44 -6.40 -11.49 23.10
CA GLU A 44 -6.66 -11.51 21.65
C GLU A 44 -5.95 -10.37 20.92
N TRP A 45 -6.08 -9.13 21.41
CA TRP A 45 -5.41 -8.02 20.74
C TRP A 45 -3.90 -8.04 20.92
N ALA A 46 -3.39 -8.53 22.06
CA ALA A 46 -1.95 -8.73 22.28
C ALA A 46 -1.37 -9.76 21.31
N GLU A 47 -2.09 -10.88 21.07
CA GLU A 47 -1.70 -11.88 20.07
C GLU A 47 -1.66 -11.30 18.65
N ARG A 48 -2.70 -10.53 18.27
CA ARG A 48 -2.74 -9.87 16.94
C ARG A 48 -1.60 -8.86 16.77
N GLU A 49 -1.29 -8.09 17.81
CA GLU A 49 -0.17 -7.16 17.80
C GLU A 49 1.18 -7.86 17.64
N ARG A 50 1.38 -8.99 18.37
CA ARG A 50 2.58 -9.80 18.28
C ARG A 50 2.76 -10.40 16.88
N ALA A 51 1.72 -11.04 16.34
CA ALA A 51 1.75 -11.63 15.00
C ALA A 51 2.01 -10.57 13.91
N HIS A 52 1.43 -9.37 14.05
CA HIS A 52 1.69 -8.25 13.18
C HIS A 52 3.16 -7.80 13.24
N ALA A 53 3.72 -7.67 14.44
CA ALA A 53 5.11 -7.26 14.64
C ALA A 53 6.09 -8.28 14.04
N GLU A 54 5.83 -9.58 14.21
CA GLU A 54 6.63 -10.67 13.63
C GLU A 54 6.61 -10.61 12.08
N ARG A 55 5.44 -10.40 11.48
CA ARG A 55 5.30 -10.26 10.02
C ARG A 55 6.03 -9.01 9.51
N ALA A 56 5.91 -7.87 10.20
CA ALA A 56 6.62 -6.64 9.87
C ALA A 56 8.14 -6.80 9.98
N ASP A 57 8.61 -7.52 11.00
CA ASP A 57 10.02 -7.83 11.18
C ASP A 57 10.57 -8.72 10.06
N ALA A 58 9.82 -9.71 9.62
CA ALA A 58 10.18 -10.54 8.47
C ALA A 58 10.31 -9.71 7.19
N PHE A 59 9.38 -8.80 6.91
CA PHE A 59 9.44 -7.91 5.75
C PHE A 59 10.61 -6.93 5.78
N THR A 60 11.03 -6.50 6.95
CA THR A 60 12.07 -5.47 7.12
C THR A 60 13.46 -6.04 7.44
N ALA A 61 13.59 -7.36 7.57
CA ALA A 61 14.83 -8.03 8.01
C ALA A 61 16.02 -7.68 7.11
N GLY A 62 15.87 -7.78 5.79
CA GLY A 62 16.92 -7.47 4.82
C GLY A 62 17.41 -6.03 4.93
N TRP A 63 16.47 -5.08 4.96
CA TRP A 63 16.79 -3.66 5.12
C TRP A 63 17.50 -3.38 6.45
N ARG A 64 17.02 -3.96 7.57
CA ARG A 64 17.64 -3.80 8.90
C ARG A 64 19.07 -4.37 8.96
N ALA A 65 19.31 -5.49 8.28
CA ALA A 65 20.63 -6.13 8.23
C ALA A 65 21.64 -5.29 7.43
N ARG A 66 21.22 -4.63 6.35
CA ARG A 66 22.10 -3.80 5.49
C ARG A 66 22.39 -2.42 6.08
N LYS A 67 21.44 -1.83 6.80
CA LYS A 67 21.54 -0.46 7.30
C LYS A 67 22.79 -0.15 8.13
N PRO A 68 23.22 -0.97 9.11
CA PRO A 68 24.46 -0.74 9.86
C PRO A 68 25.71 -0.77 9.00
N ARG A 69 25.69 -1.58 7.93
CA ARG A 69 26.82 -1.72 6.97
C ARG A 69 26.78 -0.65 5.89
N ARG A 70 25.79 0.24 5.87
CA ARG A 70 25.55 1.24 4.81
C ARG A 70 25.43 0.62 3.41
N GLU A 71 25.06 -0.64 3.34
CA GLU A 71 24.80 -1.34 2.09
C GLU A 71 23.45 -0.88 1.52
N LYS A 72 23.43 -0.60 0.21
CA LYS A 72 22.22 -0.19 -0.51
C LYS A 72 21.68 -1.34 -1.35
N HIS A 73 20.37 -1.40 -1.48
CA HIS A 73 19.67 -2.35 -2.36
C HIS A 73 18.66 -1.59 -3.22
N ALA A 74 18.91 -1.47 -4.52
CA ALA A 74 18.15 -0.61 -5.42
C ALA A 74 16.63 -0.94 -5.49
N ILE A 75 16.28 -2.18 -5.19
CA ILE A 75 14.89 -2.66 -5.24
C ILE A 75 14.23 -2.54 -3.86
N GLU A 76 14.79 -3.18 -2.83
CA GLU A 76 14.15 -3.25 -1.50
C GLU A 76 14.15 -1.92 -0.76
N ASP A 77 15.22 -1.13 -0.88
CA ASP A 77 15.32 0.15 -0.16
C ASP A 77 14.36 1.20 -0.73
N PHE A 78 13.83 1.00 -1.94
CA PHE A 78 12.88 1.89 -2.57
C PHE A 78 11.65 2.14 -1.70
N LEU A 79 11.09 1.11 -1.09
CA LEU A 79 9.89 1.23 -0.26
C LEU A 79 10.10 2.07 1.00
N PHE A 80 11.35 2.15 1.50
CA PHE A 80 11.71 2.95 2.67
C PHE A 80 12.24 4.34 2.31
N THR A 81 12.57 4.56 1.04
CA THR A 81 13.09 5.84 0.53
C THR A 81 11.98 6.66 -0.13
N TYR A 82 11.19 6.02 -0.97
CA TYR A 82 10.09 6.66 -1.70
C TYR A 82 8.86 6.87 -0.83
N TYR A 83 8.50 5.84 -0.03
CA TYR A 83 7.49 5.96 1.01
C TYR A 83 8.20 6.18 2.35
N PRO A 84 8.13 7.40 2.95
CA PRO A 84 8.92 7.75 4.14
C PRO A 84 8.41 7.01 5.39
N THR A 85 8.58 5.69 5.41
CA THR A 85 8.16 4.82 6.50
C THR A 85 9.38 4.18 7.15
N ARG A 86 9.38 4.16 8.47
CA ARG A 86 10.41 3.47 9.26
C ARG A 86 9.90 2.08 9.65
N PRO A 87 10.77 1.04 9.72
CA PRO A 87 10.39 -0.29 10.20
C PRO A 87 9.62 -0.28 11.53
N ALA A 88 10.03 0.58 12.47
CA ALA A 88 9.33 0.75 13.74
C ALA A 88 7.88 1.25 13.61
N GLN A 89 7.57 2.02 12.56
CA GLN A 89 6.19 2.44 12.28
C GLN A 89 5.39 1.30 11.65
N LEU A 90 6.02 0.53 10.77
CA LEU A 90 5.40 -0.63 10.15
C LEU A 90 5.06 -1.73 11.17
N ARG A 91 5.83 -1.86 12.25
CA ARG A 91 5.58 -2.80 13.36
C ARG A 91 4.37 -2.41 14.22
N ARG A 92 3.89 -1.18 14.17
CA ARG A 92 2.76 -0.75 14.98
C ARG A 92 1.47 -1.34 14.43
N TRP A 93 0.83 -2.16 15.24
CA TRP A 93 -0.48 -2.70 14.90
C TRP A 93 -1.59 -1.72 15.29
N HIS A 94 -2.57 -1.59 14.43
CA HIS A 94 -3.79 -0.80 14.66
C HIS A 94 -5.01 -1.67 14.36
N PRO A 95 -6.06 -1.62 15.19
CA PRO A 95 -7.23 -2.47 15.00
C PRO A 95 -8.17 -1.96 13.89
N GLY A 96 -8.11 -0.67 13.56
CA GLY A 96 -9.06 0.00 12.68
C GLY A 96 -10.22 0.68 13.42
N PRO A 97 -11.11 1.40 12.69
CA PRO A 97 -12.24 2.10 13.26
C PRO A 97 -13.31 1.12 13.79
N GLY A 98 -14.01 1.51 14.84
CA GLY A 98 -15.10 0.70 15.42
C GLY A 98 -14.64 -0.47 16.28
N VAL A 99 -13.34 -0.59 16.56
CA VAL A 99 -12.78 -1.63 17.42
C VAL A 99 -12.33 -1.03 18.75
N VAL A 100 -12.70 -1.68 19.87
CA VAL A 100 -12.30 -1.33 21.23
C VAL A 100 -11.37 -2.42 21.78
N LEU A 101 -10.27 -2.02 22.35
CA LEU A 101 -9.28 -2.90 22.98
C LEU A 101 -9.53 -2.92 24.48
N ALA A 102 -10.01 -4.05 25.02
CA ALA A 102 -10.27 -4.20 26.45
C ALA A 102 -8.98 -4.11 27.26
N PRO A 103 -9.01 -3.54 28.48
CA PRO A 103 -7.87 -3.55 29.38
C PRO A 103 -7.52 -4.98 29.83
N PRO A 104 -6.23 -5.24 30.17
CA PRO A 104 -5.85 -6.49 30.80
C PRO A 104 -6.59 -6.73 32.13
N ALA A 105 -6.92 -7.98 32.44
CA ALA A 105 -7.54 -8.34 33.71
C ALA A 105 -6.61 -7.97 34.88
N GLY A 106 -7.18 -7.39 35.95
CA GLY A 106 -6.42 -7.04 37.16
C GLY A 106 -5.64 -5.70 37.07
N ARG A 107 -5.90 -4.87 36.10
CA ARG A 107 -5.29 -3.53 35.96
C ARG A 107 -5.82 -2.52 36.98
N ALA A 108 -6.19 -2.92 38.18
CA ALA A 108 -6.46 -1.98 39.25
C ALA A 108 -5.12 -1.39 39.73
N ASP A 109 -4.86 -0.10 39.45
CA ASP A 109 -3.83 0.76 40.04
C ASP A 109 -2.37 0.24 40.05
N ALA A 110 -1.91 -0.34 38.96
CA ALA A 110 -0.53 -0.81 38.86
C ALA A 110 0.46 0.33 38.63
N GLY A 111 0.81 1.03 39.68
CA GLY A 111 2.10 1.72 39.82
C GLY A 111 3.16 0.70 40.23
N SER A 112 3.57 -0.22 39.37
CA SER A 112 4.76 -1.03 39.61
C SER A 112 5.98 -0.30 39.06
N PRO A 113 7.03 -0.09 39.86
CA PRO A 113 8.23 0.64 39.41
C PRO A 113 9.15 -0.18 38.52
N ASP A 114 8.92 -1.44 38.39
CA ASP A 114 9.73 -2.34 37.57
C ASP A 114 8.98 -2.64 36.29
N ASP A 115 9.59 -2.23 35.14
CA ASP A 115 9.44 -2.89 33.89
C ASP A 115 8.80 -2.13 32.71
N ALA A 116 8.88 -2.79 31.60
CA ALA A 116 8.47 -2.40 30.27
C ALA A 116 7.16 -1.60 30.26
N PRO A 117 7.06 -0.55 29.46
CA PRO A 117 5.86 0.28 29.42
C PRO A 117 4.64 -0.58 29.06
N ASP A 118 3.58 -0.49 29.90
CA ASP A 118 2.31 -1.17 29.66
C ASP A 118 1.80 -0.89 28.23
N PRO A 119 1.66 -1.90 27.36
CA PRO A 119 1.24 -1.68 25.98
C PRO A 119 -0.12 -1.02 25.85
N TYR A 120 -1.04 -1.29 26.78
CA TYR A 120 -2.36 -0.69 26.81
C TYR A 120 -2.29 0.80 27.15
N ALA A 121 -1.55 1.18 28.21
CA ALA A 121 -1.34 2.59 28.58
C ALA A 121 -0.58 3.35 27.48
N THR A 122 0.43 2.72 26.89
CA THR A 122 1.17 3.28 25.77
C THR A 122 0.24 3.61 24.60
N ARG A 123 -0.71 2.72 24.30
CA ARG A 123 -1.66 2.90 23.20
C ARG A 123 -2.68 3.98 23.52
N ALA A 124 -3.16 4.06 24.74
CA ALA A 124 -4.06 5.13 25.19
C ALA A 124 -3.45 6.53 25.03
N GLY A 125 -2.11 6.62 25.16
CA GLY A 125 -1.35 7.86 24.92
C GLY A 125 -1.04 8.16 23.44
N TRP A 126 -1.39 7.30 22.49
CA TRP A 126 -1.15 7.58 21.09
C TRP A 126 -2.12 8.61 20.53
N ARG A 127 -1.62 9.47 19.65
CA ARG A 127 -2.46 10.44 18.95
C ARG A 127 -3.63 9.75 18.27
N TRP A 128 -4.82 10.34 18.38
CA TRP A 128 -6.10 9.83 17.86
C TRP A 128 -6.57 8.52 18.49
N TYR A 129 -6.12 8.19 19.70
CA TYR A 129 -6.71 7.17 20.55
C TYR A 129 -7.37 7.82 21.76
N ARG A 130 -8.43 7.22 22.28
CA ARG A 130 -9.11 7.63 23.50
C ARG A 130 -9.50 6.44 24.34
N GLU A 131 -9.54 6.63 25.64
CA GLU A 131 -10.12 5.67 26.58
C GLU A 131 -11.65 5.83 26.62
N THR A 132 -12.34 4.71 26.72
CA THR A 132 -13.78 4.59 26.95
C THR A 132 -14.00 3.68 28.15
N ARG A 133 -15.26 3.51 28.55
CA ARG A 133 -15.64 2.55 29.61
C ARG A 133 -15.25 1.11 29.27
N GLU A 134 -15.22 0.76 27.99
CA GLU A 134 -14.98 -0.60 27.50
C GLU A 134 -13.50 -0.83 27.16
N GLY A 135 -12.70 0.22 27.02
CA GLY A 135 -11.29 0.12 26.66
C GLY A 135 -10.80 1.26 25.77
N VAL A 136 -9.65 1.04 25.14
CA VAL A 136 -9.01 2.00 24.23
C VAL A 136 -9.49 1.80 22.80
N THR A 137 -9.85 2.87 22.12
CA THR A 137 -10.33 2.85 20.72
C THR A 137 -9.77 4.04 19.94
N LEU A 138 -9.84 3.96 18.61
CA LEU A 138 -9.57 5.10 17.74
C LEU A 138 -10.59 6.21 18.00
N ASP A 139 -10.13 7.41 18.22
CA ASP A 139 -10.94 8.63 18.24
C ASP A 139 -11.14 9.11 16.79
N ALA A 140 -12.21 8.64 16.18
CA ALA A 140 -12.53 8.97 14.78
C ALA A 140 -12.81 10.45 14.59
N ASP A 141 -13.42 11.13 15.57
CA ASP A 141 -13.74 12.55 15.49
C ASP A 141 -12.47 13.38 15.51
N ALA A 142 -11.54 13.11 16.45
CA ALA A 142 -10.26 13.77 16.51
C ALA A 142 -9.40 13.48 15.26
N PHE A 143 -9.47 12.24 14.73
CA PHE A 143 -8.78 11.90 13.48
C PHE A 143 -9.34 12.69 12.30
N LEU A 144 -10.65 12.78 12.17
CA LEU A 144 -11.31 13.51 11.08
C LEU A 144 -11.15 15.03 11.19
N ALA A 145 -11.09 15.58 12.40
CA ALA A 145 -10.79 16.99 12.61
C ALA A 145 -9.40 17.35 11.99
N ASP A 146 -8.43 16.46 12.09
CA ASP A 146 -7.08 16.66 11.56
C ASP A 146 -6.89 16.20 10.11
N ARG A 147 -7.59 15.16 9.68
CA ARG A 147 -7.34 14.41 8.45
C ARG A 147 -8.55 14.26 7.54
N GLY A 148 -9.68 14.87 7.88
CA GLY A 148 -10.94 14.69 7.15
C GLY A 148 -10.84 14.98 5.65
N ASP A 149 -10.12 16.03 5.25
CA ASP A 149 -9.89 16.34 3.83
C ASP A 149 -9.08 15.25 3.13
N THR A 150 -8.08 14.70 3.81
CA THR A 150 -7.30 13.57 3.29
C THR A 150 -8.19 12.33 3.12
N VAL A 151 -9.06 12.03 4.08
CA VAL A 151 -9.99 10.89 4.01
C VAL A 151 -10.95 11.06 2.83
N ARG A 152 -11.58 12.23 2.68
CA ARG A 152 -12.49 12.53 1.57
C ARG A 152 -11.80 12.43 0.21
N TYR A 153 -10.61 13.03 0.08
CA TYR A 153 -9.82 12.95 -1.14
C TYR A 153 -9.45 11.51 -1.51
N LEU A 154 -8.94 10.73 -0.56
CA LEU A 154 -8.52 9.35 -0.80
C LEU A 154 -9.71 8.46 -1.12
N ARG A 155 -10.84 8.63 -0.43
CA ARG A 155 -12.09 7.94 -0.78
C ARG A 155 -12.49 8.20 -2.24
N ALA A 156 -12.49 9.47 -2.65
CA ALA A 156 -12.85 9.84 -4.02
C ALA A 156 -11.86 9.28 -5.06
N LEU A 157 -10.55 9.36 -4.79
CA LEU A 157 -9.50 8.81 -5.67
C LEU A 157 -9.62 7.29 -5.81
N LEU A 158 -9.75 6.56 -4.69
CA LEU A 158 -9.86 5.11 -4.68
C LEU A 158 -11.12 4.63 -5.39
N ALA A 159 -12.26 5.28 -5.15
CA ALA A 159 -13.52 4.98 -5.81
C ALA A 159 -13.46 5.26 -7.33
N ALA A 160 -12.89 6.41 -7.72
CA ALA A 160 -12.71 6.77 -9.11
C ALA A 160 -11.78 5.78 -9.84
N THR A 161 -10.71 5.33 -9.18
CA THR A 161 -9.79 4.32 -9.74
C THR A 161 -10.49 2.96 -9.88
N ALA A 162 -11.27 2.54 -8.87
CA ALA A 162 -12.02 1.27 -8.88
C ALA A 162 -13.07 1.22 -10.00
N SER A 163 -13.71 2.35 -10.32
CA SER A 163 -14.78 2.40 -11.34
C SER A 163 -14.29 2.31 -12.78
N ARG A 164 -12.98 2.36 -13.03
CA ARG A 164 -12.43 2.37 -14.39
C ARG A 164 -11.97 0.98 -14.84
N PRO A 165 -12.03 0.69 -16.14
CA PRO A 165 -11.40 -0.49 -16.69
C PRO A 165 -9.88 -0.40 -16.57
N GLY A 166 -9.23 -1.53 -16.24
CA GLY A 166 -7.78 -1.63 -16.23
C GLY A 166 -7.18 -1.54 -17.63
N ARG A 167 -6.12 -0.72 -17.78
CA ARG A 167 -5.32 -0.60 -19.01
C ARG A 167 -3.96 -1.24 -18.79
N PHE A 168 -3.60 -2.19 -19.67
CA PHE A 168 -2.42 -3.05 -19.51
C PHE A 168 -1.35 -2.84 -20.59
N GLY A 169 -1.36 -1.70 -21.27
CA GLY A 169 -0.43 -1.40 -22.36
C GLY A 169 0.77 -0.52 -21.98
N CYS A 170 0.99 -0.23 -20.71
CA CYS A 170 2.11 0.61 -20.25
C CYS A 170 3.47 -0.11 -20.30
N PHE A 171 3.50 -1.44 -20.08
CA PHE A 171 4.69 -2.31 -20.10
C PHE A 171 5.90 -1.82 -19.28
N GLY A 172 5.70 -1.00 -18.25
CA GLY A 172 6.83 -0.46 -17.49
C GLY A 172 7.65 0.62 -18.22
N LEU A 173 7.20 1.12 -19.37
CA LEU A 173 7.90 2.13 -20.16
C LEU A 173 8.19 3.43 -19.41
N HIS A 174 7.54 3.67 -18.28
CA HIS A 174 7.85 4.82 -17.43
C HIS A 174 9.29 4.77 -16.87
N GLU A 175 9.83 3.60 -16.51
CA GLU A 175 11.23 3.48 -16.06
C GLU A 175 12.21 3.76 -17.23
N TRP A 176 11.86 3.38 -18.46
CA TRP A 176 12.64 3.67 -19.66
C TRP A 176 12.61 5.16 -20.02
N ALA A 177 11.44 5.79 -19.90
CA ALA A 177 11.27 7.21 -20.14
C ALA A 177 12.04 8.10 -19.14
N MET A 178 12.35 7.58 -17.95
CA MET A 178 13.14 8.28 -16.93
C MET A 178 14.63 8.38 -17.26
N VAL A 179 15.12 7.58 -18.20
CA VAL A 179 16.52 7.57 -18.65
C VAL A 179 16.70 7.79 -20.16
N TYR A 180 15.63 8.13 -20.84
CA TYR A 180 15.65 8.43 -22.27
C TYR A 180 16.55 9.61 -22.56
N ARG A 181 17.55 9.42 -23.45
CA ARG A 181 18.56 10.41 -23.83
C ARG A 181 19.31 11.06 -22.65
N ASP A 182 19.44 10.35 -21.53
CA ASP A 182 20.14 10.87 -20.34
C ASP A 182 21.62 11.10 -20.58
N LYS A 183 22.30 10.24 -21.37
CA LYS A 183 23.71 10.38 -21.75
C LYS A 183 23.95 11.67 -22.56
N GLU A 184 23.14 11.96 -23.54
CA GLU A 184 23.27 13.16 -24.39
C GLU A 184 23.12 14.45 -23.58
N ALA A 185 22.24 14.42 -22.58
CA ALA A 185 21.98 15.55 -21.69
C ALA A 185 22.96 15.64 -20.49
N GLY A 186 23.93 14.74 -20.38
CA GLY A 186 24.89 14.70 -19.28
C GLY A 186 24.25 14.45 -17.91
N ARG A 187 23.08 13.79 -17.89
CA ARG A 187 22.35 13.44 -16.66
C ARG A 187 22.75 12.05 -16.21
N ASP A 188 22.90 11.89 -14.88
CA ASP A 188 22.99 10.57 -14.28
C ASP A 188 21.61 9.93 -14.19
N HIS A 189 21.50 8.65 -14.54
CA HIS A 189 20.27 7.91 -14.33
C HIS A 189 20.08 7.60 -12.83
N ARG A 190 18.81 7.39 -12.48
CA ARG A 190 18.34 7.34 -11.10
C ARG A 190 18.89 6.19 -10.23
N HIS A 191 19.39 5.13 -10.86
CA HIS A 191 19.94 3.98 -10.18
C HIS A 191 21.40 3.74 -10.61
N PRO A 192 22.28 3.32 -9.68
CA PRO A 192 23.68 3.00 -10.01
C PRO A 192 23.84 1.66 -10.72
N LEU A 193 22.77 1.17 -11.37
CA LEU A 193 22.77 -0.07 -12.12
C LEU A 193 23.04 0.20 -13.60
N PRO A 194 23.81 -0.67 -14.29
CA PRO A 194 24.03 -0.51 -15.72
C PRO A 194 22.73 -0.69 -16.50
N LEU A 195 22.62 -0.04 -17.65
CA LEU A 195 21.53 -0.26 -18.59
C LEU A 195 21.79 -1.54 -19.37
N ARG A 196 20.86 -2.52 -19.31
CA ARG A 196 21.06 -3.86 -19.92
C ARG A 196 21.15 -3.84 -21.46
N LEU A 197 20.62 -2.82 -22.12
CA LEU A 197 20.71 -2.61 -23.57
C LEU A 197 21.66 -1.43 -23.95
N GLY A 198 22.35 -0.87 -22.95
CA GLY A 198 23.10 0.38 -23.11
C GLY A 198 22.18 1.57 -23.44
N HIS A 199 22.75 2.76 -23.58
CA HIS A 199 21.98 4.00 -23.83
C HIS A 199 21.20 3.95 -25.15
N GLU A 200 21.88 3.65 -26.25
CA GLU A 200 21.23 3.59 -27.58
C GLU A 200 20.13 2.52 -27.66
N GLY A 201 20.32 1.37 -27.00
CA GLY A 201 19.31 0.32 -26.95
C GLY A 201 18.09 0.75 -26.16
N THR A 202 18.33 1.46 -25.06
CA THR A 202 17.27 2.04 -24.21
C THR A 202 16.46 3.07 -25.00
N ASP A 203 17.12 3.98 -25.69
CA ASP A 203 16.47 5.02 -26.49
C ASP A 203 15.61 4.41 -27.61
N ARG A 204 16.14 3.41 -28.34
CA ARG A 204 15.35 2.69 -29.34
C ARG A 204 14.09 2.02 -28.79
N VAL A 205 14.12 1.50 -27.57
CA VAL A 205 12.90 0.94 -26.94
C VAL A 205 11.86 2.01 -26.70
N VAL A 206 12.24 3.18 -26.19
CA VAL A 206 11.31 4.30 -25.97
C VAL A 206 10.72 4.79 -27.31
N GLU A 207 11.55 4.95 -28.34
CA GLU A 207 11.15 5.46 -29.66
C GLU A 207 10.24 4.48 -30.43
N SER A 208 10.43 3.17 -30.22
CA SER A 208 9.65 2.12 -30.91
C SER A 208 8.34 1.73 -30.21
N HIS A 209 8.02 2.33 -29.06
CA HIS A 209 6.84 1.98 -28.29
C HIS A 209 5.98 3.19 -27.97
N PRO A 210 4.65 3.06 -27.95
CA PRO A 210 3.76 4.10 -27.48
C PRO A 210 3.88 4.27 -25.96
N VAL A 211 4.49 5.35 -25.49
CA VAL A 211 4.53 5.68 -24.06
C VAL A 211 3.15 6.21 -23.65
N GLN A 212 2.53 5.60 -22.64
CA GLN A 212 1.18 5.92 -22.18
C GLN A 212 1.01 5.80 -20.66
N CYS A 213 1.92 6.41 -19.93
CA CYS A 213 1.85 6.48 -18.48
C CYS A 213 0.70 7.38 -18.04
N SER A 214 -0.19 6.85 -17.18
CA SER A 214 -1.33 7.60 -16.61
C SER A 214 -1.08 8.06 -15.18
N HIS A 215 0.07 7.72 -14.58
CA HIS A 215 0.37 7.97 -13.18
C HIS A 215 1.26 9.20 -13.01
N PHE A 216 0.76 10.21 -12.31
CA PHE A 216 1.47 11.48 -12.12
C PHE A 216 2.83 11.30 -11.44
N ASP A 217 2.88 10.57 -10.33
CA ASP A 217 4.12 10.40 -9.56
C ASP A 217 5.21 9.59 -10.30
N ALA A 218 4.88 8.87 -11.37
CA ALA A 218 5.86 8.28 -12.28
C ALA A 218 6.22 9.27 -13.42
N PHE A 219 5.22 9.86 -14.05
CA PHE A 219 5.41 10.78 -15.19
C PHE A 219 6.28 11.99 -14.86
N ARG A 220 6.17 12.57 -13.66
CA ARG A 220 6.97 13.72 -13.22
C ARG A 220 8.48 13.47 -13.21
N PHE A 221 8.91 12.24 -13.34
CA PHE A 221 10.32 11.85 -13.40
C PHE A 221 10.83 11.55 -14.81
N PHE A 222 9.99 11.67 -15.83
CA PHE A 222 10.42 11.54 -17.20
C PHE A 222 11.47 12.58 -17.54
N THR A 223 12.39 12.24 -18.43
CA THR A 223 13.29 13.24 -18.97
C THR A 223 12.49 14.29 -19.75
N PRO A 224 12.99 15.53 -19.89
CA PRO A 224 12.33 16.55 -20.70
C PRO A 224 12.03 16.08 -22.12
N GLU A 225 12.91 15.24 -22.69
CA GLU A 225 12.78 14.67 -24.03
C GLU A 225 11.72 13.57 -24.12
N ALA A 226 11.52 12.82 -23.03
CA ALA A 226 10.50 11.76 -22.97
C ALA A 226 9.10 12.29 -22.64
N GLY A 227 9.00 13.41 -21.93
CA GLY A 227 7.71 13.98 -21.51
C GLY A 227 6.72 14.14 -22.68
N PRO A 228 7.11 14.78 -23.81
CA PRO A 228 6.25 14.94 -24.99
C PRO A 228 5.86 13.62 -25.68
N LEU A 229 6.63 12.54 -25.49
CA LEU A 229 6.33 11.22 -26.08
C LEU A 229 5.19 10.50 -25.35
N ASN A 230 4.89 10.90 -24.11
CA ASN A 230 3.78 10.32 -23.37
C ASN A 230 2.44 10.82 -23.95
N ARG A 231 1.57 9.90 -24.32
CA ARG A 231 0.24 10.22 -24.87
C ARG A 231 -0.67 10.96 -23.92
N LEU A 232 -0.42 10.82 -22.63
CA LEU A 232 -1.14 11.50 -21.56
C LEU A 232 -0.21 12.49 -20.88
N GLN A 233 -0.78 13.57 -20.33
CA GLN A 233 -0.02 14.55 -19.55
C GLN A 233 -0.58 14.61 -18.13
N PRO A 234 -0.31 13.56 -17.29
CA PRO A 234 -0.85 13.50 -15.95
C PRO A 234 -0.26 14.58 -15.06
N THR A 235 -1.12 15.29 -14.35
CA THR A 235 -0.78 16.26 -13.30
C THR A 235 -1.37 15.80 -11.98
N ARG A 236 -1.06 16.49 -10.90
CA ARG A 236 -1.64 16.20 -9.59
C ARG A 236 -3.17 16.42 -9.61
N GLU A 237 -3.62 17.43 -10.32
CA GLU A 237 -5.04 17.79 -10.44
C GLU A 237 -5.80 16.75 -11.27
N THR A 238 -5.16 16.22 -12.32
CA THR A 238 -5.78 15.21 -13.19
C THR A 238 -5.62 13.78 -12.69
N GLN A 239 -4.87 13.55 -11.60
CA GLN A 239 -4.66 12.21 -11.04
C GLN A 239 -5.99 11.45 -10.79
N PRO A 240 -7.03 12.05 -10.17
CA PRO A 240 -8.30 11.35 -9.96
C PRO A 240 -9.01 10.97 -11.27
N ALA A 241 -8.74 11.66 -12.36
CA ALA A 241 -9.33 11.38 -13.68
C ALA A 241 -8.55 10.34 -14.49
N LEU A 242 -7.22 10.24 -14.29
CA LEU A 242 -6.33 9.42 -15.12
C LEU A 242 -5.90 8.11 -14.46
N GLU A 243 -5.86 8.05 -13.12
CA GLU A 243 -5.45 6.86 -12.40
C GLU A 243 -6.40 5.68 -12.67
N GLN A 244 -5.84 4.49 -12.87
CA GLN A 244 -6.61 3.32 -13.26
C GLN A 244 -6.00 2.03 -12.69
N PRO A 245 -6.79 0.95 -12.47
CA PRO A 245 -6.39 -0.21 -11.68
C PRO A 245 -5.31 -1.10 -12.31
N GLY A 246 -5.09 -1.02 -13.62
CA GLY A 246 -4.03 -1.76 -14.31
C GLY A 246 -2.64 -1.11 -14.20
N CYS A 247 -2.52 0.07 -13.57
CA CYS A 247 -1.25 0.74 -13.37
C CYS A 247 -0.50 0.14 -12.16
N LEU A 248 0.76 -0.28 -12.35
CA LEU A 248 1.60 -0.79 -11.27
C LEU A 248 1.79 0.24 -10.15
N HIS A 249 2.04 1.50 -10.50
CA HIS A 249 2.22 2.57 -9.53
C HIS A 249 0.95 2.88 -8.73
N ALA A 250 -0.24 2.87 -9.38
CA ALA A 250 -1.51 3.02 -8.67
C ALA A 250 -1.77 1.86 -7.69
N THR A 251 -1.25 0.67 -8.02
CA THR A 251 -1.28 -0.50 -7.14
C THR A 251 -0.28 -0.37 -5.99
N MET A 252 0.94 0.08 -6.24
CA MET A 252 1.94 0.35 -5.19
C MET A 252 1.48 1.47 -4.25
N ASP A 253 0.82 2.49 -4.76
CA ASP A 253 0.35 3.64 -3.98
C ASP A 253 -0.78 3.27 -3.00
N LEU A 254 -1.38 2.08 -3.07
CA LEU A 254 -2.25 1.59 -2.00
C LEU A 254 -1.51 1.54 -0.66
N TYR A 255 -0.22 1.18 -0.66
CA TYR A 255 0.61 1.27 0.54
C TYR A 255 0.79 2.72 1.03
N LYS A 256 1.02 3.67 0.13
CA LYS A 256 1.09 5.11 0.45
C LYS A 256 -0.21 5.62 1.06
N TRP A 257 -1.34 5.18 0.53
CA TRP A 257 -2.66 5.59 1.02
C TRP A 257 -2.98 4.95 2.37
N ALA A 258 -2.64 3.67 2.57
CA ALA A 258 -2.73 3.01 3.87
C ALA A 258 -1.93 3.75 4.93
N LEU A 259 -0.68 4.13 4.64
CA LEU A 259 0.16 4.92 5.56
C LEU A 259 -0.43 6.29 5.89
N LYS A 260 -0.99 6.99 4.91
CA LYS A 260 -1.60 8.32 5.13
C LYS A 260 -2.84 8.26 6.02
N LEU A 261 -3.55 7.16 6.02
CA LEU A 261 -4.73 6.92 6.84
C LEU A 261 -4.42 6.22 8.17
N THR A 262 -3.17 5.84 8.44
CA THR A 262 -2.75 5.31 9.75
C THR A 262 -2.96 6.39 10.84
N PRO A 263 -3.50 6.05 12.02
CA PRO A 263 -3.78 4.72 12.58
C PRO A 263 -5.18 4.16 12.31
N ALA A 264 -5.98 4.78 11.46
CA ALA A 264 -7.33 4.31 11.16
C ALA A 264 -7.35 3.05 10.27
N VAL A 265 -6.29 2.79 9.50
CA VAL A 265 -6.18 1.55 8.70
C VAL A 265 -5.75 0.40 9.59
N PRO A 266 -6.46 -0.75 9.55
CA PRO A 266 -6.04 -1.97 10.23
C PRO A 266 -4.63 -2.40 9.84
N GLY A 267 -3.86 -2.89 10.81
CA GLY A 267 -2.45 -3.24 10.62
C GLY A 267 -2.21 -4.28 9.52
N ASP A 268 -3.11 -5.26 9.38
CA ASP A 268 -3.06 -6.26 8.31
C ASP A 268 -3.21 -5.64 6.91
N VAL A 269 -4.10 -4.64 6.74
CA VAL A 269 -4.23 -3.89 5.46
C VAL A 269 -2.94 -3.15 5.13
N VAL A 270 -2.28 -2.56 6.13
CA VAL A 270 -0.98 -1.89 5.92
C VAL A 270 0.08 -2.88 5.46
N LEU A 271 0.20 -4.04 6.13
CA LEU A 271 1.20 -5.06 5.76
C LEU A 271 0.90 -5.74 4.42
N ASP A 272 -0.37 -6.01 4.11
CA ASP A 272 -0.78 -6.57 2.81
C ASP A 272 -0.47 -5.58 1.67
N SER A 273 -0.69 -4.29 1.91
CA SER A 273 -0.34 -3.24 0.95
C SER A 273 1.18 -3.08 0.77
N PHE A 274 1.95 -3.22 1.85
CA PHE A 274 3.41 -3.24 1.79
C PHE A 274 3.94 -4.42 0.99
N GLU A 275 3.42 -5.63 1.25
CA GLU A 275 3.79 -6.84 0.54
C GLU A 275 3.50 -6.72 -0.95
N LEU A 276 2.30 -6.24 -1.31
CA LEU A 276 1.95 -6.02 -2.71
C LEU A 276 2.87 -4.97 -3.36
N ALA A 277 3.16 -3.87 -2.69
CA ALA A 277 4.07 -2.85 -3.21
C ALA A 277 5.49 -3.39 -3.44
N ARG A 278 5.98 -4.29 -2.55
CA ARG A 278 7.26 -4.98 -2.69
C ARG A 278 7.28 -5.89 -3.92
N ASP A 279 6.25 -6.70 -4.08
CA ASP A 279 6.14 -7.63 -5.22
C ASP A 279 6.05 -6.87 -6.55
N VAL A 280 5.26 -5.79 -6.58
CA VAL A 280 5.17 -4.90 -7.75
C VAL A 280 6.53 -4.29 -8.06
N ARG A 281 7.27 -3.79 -7.06
CA ARG A 281 8.59 -3.17 -7.29
C ARG A 281 9.60 -4.15 -7.89
N VAL A 282 9.57 -5.42 -7.50
CA VAL A 282 10.43 -6.44 -8.10
C VAL A 282 10.18 -6.56 -9.60
N VAL A 283 8.92 -6.72 -10.00
CA VAL A 283 8.55 -6.85 -11.43
C VAL A 283 8.81 -5.57 -12.21
N ASP A 284 8.58 -4.41 -11.60
CA ASP A 284 8.87 -3.10 -12.18
C ASP A 284 10.34 -2.96 -12.54
N MET A 285 11.24 -3.37 -11.62
CA MET A 285 12.68 -3.37 -11.86
C MET A 285 13.12 -4.45 -12.86
N GLN A 286 12.50 -5.63 -12.87
CA GLN A 286 12.77 -6.64 -13.90
C GLN A 286 12.38 -6.16 -15.32
N ALA A 287 11.34 -5.34 -15.43
CA ALA A 287 10.87 -4.77 -16.69
C ALA A 287 11.56 -3.45 -17.08
N SER A 288 12.37 -2.90 -16.19
CA SER A 288 13.07 -1.64 -16.37
C SER A 288 14.25 -1.76 -17.35
N PRO A 289 14.86 -0.64 -17.77
CA PRO A 289 16.08 -0.68 -18.58
C PRO A 289 17.32 -1.17 -17.84
N TYR A 290 17.27 -1.29 -16.51
CA TYR A 290 18.44 -1.64 -15.69
C TYR A 290 18.73 -3.14 -15.68
N ASP A 291 20.03 -3.46 -15.57
CA ASP A 291 20.45 -4.84 -15.32
C ASP A 291 20.31 -5.17 -13.82
N VAL A 292 19.38 -6.06 -13.52
CA VAL A 292 19.08 -6.53 -12.17
C VAL A 292 19.64 -7.91 -11.87
N SER A 293 20.50 -8.45 -12.74
CA SER A 293 21.09 -9.79 -12.60
C SER A 293 21.94 -9.94 -11.33
N SER A 294 22.55 -8.86 -10.85
CA SER A 294 23.30 -8.83 -9.60
C SER A 294 22.43 -9.11 -8.35
N TYR A 295 21.11 -8.99 -8.48
CA TYR A 295 20.13 -9.37 -7.45
C TYR A 295 19.53 -10.75 -7.68
N GLY A 296 20.06 -11.55 -8.63
CA GLY A 296 19.54 -12.86 -8.98
C GLY A 296 18.20 -12.82 -9.75
N LEU A 297 17.85 -11.69 -10.34
CA LEU A 297 16.60 -11.48 -11.05
C LEU A 297 16.82 -11.54 -12.58
N ALA A 298 15.98 -12.30 -13.27
CA ALA A 298 15.93 -12.31 -14.72
C ALA A 298 15.11 -11.11 -15.24
N PRO A 299 15.47 -10.49 -16.38
CA PRO A 299 14.72 -9.40 -16.94
C PRO A 299 13.38 -9.88 -17.52
N VAL A 300 12.36 -9.04 -17.40
CA VAL A 300 11.13 -9.11 -18.20
C VAL A 300 11.34 -8.23 -19.42
N ALA A 301 11.79 -8.84 -20.52
CA ALA A 301 12.23 -8.13 -21.72
C ALA A 301 11.05 -7.52 -22.52
N ILE A 302 10.54 -6.40 -22.08
CA ILE A 302 9.32 -5.75 -22.64
C ILE A 302 9.50 -5.26 -24.08
N GLU A 303 10.70 -5.21 -24.59
CA GLU A 303 11.02 -4.98 -26.00
C GLU A 303 10.69 -6.20 -26.90
N THR A 304 10.39 -7.37 -26.30
CA THR A 304 9.98 -8.59 -27.01
C THR A 304 8.47 -8.86 -26.82
N THR A 305 7.90 -9.67 -27.71
CA THR A 305 6.49 -10.10 -27.61
C THR A 305 6.24 -10.94 -26.35
N GLU A 306 7.16 -11.85 -26.04
CA GLU A 306 7.10 -12.75 -24.89
C GLU A 306 7.20 -11.97 -23.57
N GLY A 307 8.13 -11.02 -23.50
CA GLY A 307 8.30 -10.15 -22.33
C GLY A 307 7.07 -9.26 -22.09
N LYS A 308 6.47 -8.69 -23.14
CA LYS A 308 5.19 -7.96 -23.03
C LYS A 308 4.07 -8.86 -22.48
N ALA A 309 3.94 -10.05 -23.01
CA ALA A 309 2.92 -11.01 -22.55
C ALA A 309 3.16 -11.40 -21.07
N GLN A 310 4.42 -11.60 -20.67
CA GLN A 310 4.80 -11.86 -19.28
C GLN A 310 4.42 -10.67 -18.38
N TYR A 311 4.78 -9.45 -18.78
CA TYR A 311 4.47 -8.24 -18.02
C TYR A 311 2.96 -8.06 -17.81
N VAL A 312 2.14 -8.25 -18.86
CA VAL A 312 0.68 -8.17 -18.76
C VAL A 312 0.10 -9.18 -17.78
N ARG A 313 0.64 -10.40 -17.72
CA ARG A 313 0.20 -11.40 -16.72
C ARG A 313 0.45 -10.89 -15.31
N HIS A 314 1.63 -10.34 -15.02
CA HIS A 314 1.94 -9.73 -13.72
C HIS A 314 1.01 -8.54 -13.42
N GLN A 315 0.81 -7.64 -14.40
CA GLN A 315 -0.08 -6.49 -14.21
C GLN A 315 -1.51 -6.91 -13.82
N ARG A 316 -2.06 -7.94 -14.48
CA ARG A 316 -3.41 -8.43 -14.17
C ARG A 316 -3.49 -9.01 -12.76
N ALA A 317 -2.54 -9.87 -12.38
CA ALA A 317 -2.48 -10.43 -11.03
C ALA A 317 -2.35 -9.34 -9.95
N PHE A 318 -1.53 -8.31 -10.20
CA PHE A 318 -1.41 -7.19 -9.27
C PHE A 318 -2.67 -6.32 -9.22
N ALA A 319 -3.34 -6.11 -10.36
CA ALA A 319 -4.60 -5.37 -10.39
C ALA A 319 -5.70 -6.07 -9.58
N GLU A 320 -5.79 -7.40 -9.63
CA GLU A 320 -6.73 -8.19 -8.84
C GLU A 320 -6.44 -8.08 -7.33
N ARG A 321 -5.17 -8.28 -6.92
CA ARG A 321 -4.77 -8.09 -5.52
C ARG A 321 -5.00 -6.64 -5.06
N GLY A 322 -4.70 -5.67 -5.92
CA GLY A 322 -4.91 -4.26 -5.67
C GLY A 322 -6.39 -3.88 -5.55
N ALA A 323 -7.28 -4.54 -6.29
CA ALA A 323 -8.73 -4.32 -6.17
C ALA A 323 -9.24 -4.65 -4.76
N ALA A 324 -8.88 -5.83 -4.24
CA ALA A 324 -9.27 -6.25 -2.89
C ALA A 324 -8.75 -5.29 -1.79
N LEU A 325 -7.50 -4.82 -1.90
CA LEU A 325 -6.95 -3.85 -0.95
C LEU A 325 -7.63 -2.47 -1.08
N ARG A 326 -7.96 -2.06 -2.29
CA ARG A 326 -8.66 -0.79 -2.54
C ARG A 326 -10.06 -0.79 -1.92
N GLU A 327 -10.79 -1.90 -2.02
CA GLU A 327 -12.08 -2.07 -1.36
C GLU A 327 -11.96 -1.97 0.17
N ARG A 328 -10.95 -2.59 0.76
CA ARG A 328 -10.70 -2.50 2.21
C ARG A 328 -10.37 -1.06 2.64
N LEU A 329 -9.55 -0.34 1.88
CA LEU A 329 -9.25 1.08 2.16
C LEU A 329 -10.47 1.98 1.98
N LEU A 330 -11.34 1.71 0.99
CA LEU A 330 -12.62 2.41 0.83
C LEU A 330 -13.52 2.18 2.04
N ALA A 331 -13.65 0.94 2.51
CA ALA A 331 -14.43 0.61 3.69
C ALA A 331 -13.94 1.35 4.94
N VAL A 332 -12.62 1.52 5.11
CA VAL A 332 -12.06 2.33 6.21
C VAL A 332 -12.47 3.80 6.07
N CYS A 333 -12.38 4.38 4.87
CA CYS A 333 -12.80 5.76 4.64
C CYS A 333 -14.30 5.95 4.91
N ASP A 334 -15.14 5.01 4.46
CA ASP A 334 -16.57 5.04 4.65
C ASP A 334 -16.94 4.92 6.14
N ALA A 335 -16.31 4.01 6.88
CA ALA A 335 -16.50 3.86 8.31
C ALA A 335 -16.14 5.13 9.11
N LEU A 336 -15.03 5.78 8.74
CA LEU A 336 -14.63 7.05 9.36
C LEU A 336 -15.64 8.17 9.08
N LEU A 337 -16.08 8.32 7.82
CA LEU A 337 -16.99 9.40 7.44
C LEU A 337 -18.40 9.19 8.02
N ALA A 338 -18.84 7.94 8.15
CA ALA A 338 -20.13 7.62 8.78
C ALA A 338 -20.14 7.91 10.29
N SER A 339 -18.99 7.83 10.98
CA SER A 339 -18.92 8.17 12.41
C SER A 339 -19.02 9.67 12.71
N ALA A 340 -18.75 10.52 11.71
CA ALA A 340 -18.76 11.99 11.86
C ALA A 340 -20.10 12.65 11.48
N ASP A 341 -21.08 11.89 10.99
CA ASP A 341 -22.37 12.45 10.61
C ASP A 341 -23.32 12.49 11.83
N PRO A 342 -23.47 13.66 12.52
CA PRO A 342 -24.24 13.75 13.77
C PRO A 342 -25.75 13.58 13.58
N GLY A 343 -26.22 13.41 12.34
CA GLY A 343 -27.65 13.28 12.01
C GLY A 343 -28.31 11.99 12.51
N VAL A 344 -27.57 11.01 12.98
CA VAL A 344 -28.09 9.71 13.42
C VAL A 344 -28.12 9.54 14.94
N SER A 345 -27.43 10.39 15.72
CA SER A 345 -27.31 10.23 17.19
C SER A 345 -28.28 11.04 18.04
N ALA A 346 -29.12 11.91 17.45
CA ALA A 346 -29.93 12.89 18.21
C ALA A 346 -31.39 12.46 18.49
N THR A 347 -31.82 11.25 18.15
CA THR A 347 -33.20 10.79 18.36
C THR A 347 -33.41 9.75 19.45
N ALA A 348 -32.38 9.43 20.24
CA ALA A 348 -32.48 8.42 21.31
C ALA A 348 -32.47 9.02 22.74
N SER A 349 -32.87 10.27 22.93
CA SER A 349 -33.08 10.84 24.28
C SER A 349 -34.24 11.83 24.28
N ARG A 350 -35.47 11.31 24.32
CA ARG A 350 -36.64 11.93 24.93
C ARG A 350 -37.58 10.85 25.45
#